data_547f241cce35779077f1dc06fa58fe93
#
_entry.id   547f241cce35779077f1dc06fa58fe93
#
_cell.length_a   1.000
_cell.length_b   1.000
_cell.length_c   1.000
_cell.angle_alpha   90.00
_cell.angle_beta   90.00
_cell.angle_gamma   90.00
#
_symmetry.space_group_name_H-M   'P 1'
#
loop_
_entity.id
_entity.type
_entity.pdbx_description
1 polymer ?
#
loop_
_entity_poly.entity_id
_entity_poly.type
_entity_poly.pdbx_seq_one_letter_code
_entity_poly.pdbx_strand_id
1 'polypeptide(L)'
;MLLVGFHRGIVDAVLTHLEKGARRSGRKLEDLDIVWAVRTGIAPTMAEARRQARPTVVHQGIMRVHSRWLGHVGLNIPHFDIPRSVYDIYPDLSHARDWEQAIAATSFVPDEVIAELCDALGLVGTPEHCARRIIDLTSAGVRSLYIMAFQTFVGPEQEIRTFRDEVFPRLKTAGLR
;
A
#
# COMPACT_ATOMS: atom_id res chain seq x y z
N MET A 1 5.23 10.86 -12.83
CA MET A 1 4.75 11.31 -11.50
C MET A 1 4.52 10.10 -10.65
N LEU A 2 4.98 10.11 -9.40
CA LEU A 2 4.85 8.99 -8.45
C LEU A 2 3.71 9.31 -7.47
N LEU A 3 2.73 8.41 -7.36
CA LEU A 3 1.56 8.54 -6.50
C LEU A 3 1.55 7.43 -5.45
N VAL A 4 0.97 7.68 -4.30
CA VAL A 4 0.87 6.72 -3.19
C VAL A 4 -0.58 6.49 -2.79
N GLY A 5 -0.86 5.32 -2.21
CA GLY A 5 -2.20 4.88 -1.85
C GLY A 5 -2.77 3.92 -2.89
N PHE A 6 -3.35 2.82 -2.44
CA PHE A 6 -3.73 1.71 -3.31
C PHE A 6 -5.17 1.23 -3.05
N HIS A 7 -6.07 2.23 -2.92
CA HIS A 7 -7.51 2.01 -2.75
C HIS A 7 -8.29 2.70 -3.88
N ARG A 8 -9.36 2.08 -4.37
CA ARG A 8 -10.18 2.59 -5.48
C ARG A 8 -10.58 4.04 -5.30
N GLY A 9 -11.12 4.40 -4.14
CA GLY A 9 -11.54 5.78 -3.86
C GLY A 9 -10.39 6.79 -3.88
N ILE A 10 -9.17 6.39 -3.44
CA ILE A 10 -7.97 7.24 -3.53
C ILE A 10 -7.59 7.42 -5.01
N VAL A 11 -7.56 6.34 -5.78
CA VAL A 11 -7.24 6.39 -7.21
C VAL A 11 -8.19 7.32 -7.96
N ASP A 12 -9.49 7.15 -7.79
CA ASP A 12 -10.52 7.97 -8.45
C ASP A 12 -10.39 9.45 -8.09
N ALA A 13 -10.18 9.77 -6.79
CA ALA A 13 -10.01 11.14 -6.33
C ALA A 13 -8.74 11.79 -6.92
N VAL A 14 -7.62 11.07 -6.91
CA VAL A 14 -6.33 11.55 -7.43
C VAL A 14 -6.41 11.77 -8.93
N LEU A 15 -6.92 10.80 -9.70
CA LEU A 15 -7.06 10.94 -11.15
C LEU A 15 -7.96 12.11 -11.53
N THR A 16 -9.05 12.33 -10.79
CA THR A 16 -9.93 13.50 -10.97
C THR A 16 -9.17 14.83 -10.79
N HIS A 17 -8.31 14.92 -9.77
CA HIS A 17 -7.51 16.13 -9.54
C HIS A 17 -6.43 16.33 -10.61
N LEU A 18 -5.80 15.25 -11.05
CA LEU A 18 -4.79 15.28 -12.12
C LEU A 18 -5.41 15.71 -13.46
N GLU A 19 -6.59 15.19 -13.79
CA GLU A 19 -7.31 15.58 -14.99
C GLU A 19 -7.64 17.07 -14.99
N LYS A 20 -8.13 17.60 -13.87
CA LYS A 20 -8.38 19.06 -13.73
C LYS A 20 -7.09 19.87 -13.91
N GLY A 21 -5.97 19.41 -13.37
CA GLY A 21 -4.67 20.05 -13.55
C GLY A 21 -4.17 20.01 -15.00
N ALA A 22 -4.27 18.85 -15.64
CA ALA A 22 -3.88 18.67 -17.05
C ALA A 22 -4.67 19.60 -17.96
N ARG A 23 -6.00 19.65 -17.83
CA ARG A 23 -6.89 20.52 -18.60
C ARG A 23 -6.53 22.00 -18.48
N ARG A 24 -6.13 22.49 -17.30
CA ARG A 24 -5.68 23.88 -17.10
C ARG A 24 -4.43 24.24 -17.91
N SER A 25 -3.60 23.25 -18.24
CA SER A 25 -2.40 23.43 -19.07
C SER A 25 -2.59 22.97 -20.52
N GLY A 26 -3.84 22.79 -20.97
CA GLY A 26 -4.16 22.36 -22.33
C GLY A 26 -3.78 20.91 -22.65
N ARG A 27 -3.52 20.07 -21.62
CA ARG A 27 -3.17 18.65 -21.76
C ARG A 27 -4.34 17.74 -21.36
N LYS A 28 -4.24 16.48 -21.73
CA LYS A 28 -5.14 15.41 -21.30
C LYS A 28 -4.48 14.59 -20.18
N LEU A 29 -5.28 13.80 -19.47
CA LEU A 29 -4.77 12.89 -18.44
C LEU A 29 -3.81 11.86 -19.03
N GLU A 30 -4.10 11.38 -20.25
CA GLU A 30 -3.30 10.39 -20.97
C GLU A 30 -1.89 10.91 -21.35
N ASP A 31 -1.70 12.23 -21.39
CA ASP A 31 -0.39 12.85 -21.65
C ASP A 31 0.53 12.82 -20.41
N LEU A 32 0.02 12.35 -19.27
CA LEU A 32 0.78 12.27 -18.03
C LEU A 32 1.32 10.84 -17.85
N ASP A 33 2.62 10.75 -17.63
CA ASP A 33 3.24 9.50 -17.16
C ASP A 33 2.99 9.36 -15.65
N ILE A 34 2.04 8.47 -15.29
CA ILE A 34 1.61 8.23 -13.91
C ILE A 34 2.07 6.86 -13.47
N VAL A 35 2.85 6.83 -12.41
CA VAL A 35 3.30 5.60 -11.75
C VAL A 35 2.81 5.58 -10.32
N TRP A 36 2.14 4.51 -9.92
CA TRP A 36 1.67 4.32 -8.56
C TRP A 36 2.71 3.55 -7.75
N ALA A 37 3.25 4.20 -6.74
CA ALA A 37 4.13 3.55 -5.78
C ALA A 37 3.29 2.82 -4.75
N VAL A 38 3.50 1.51 -4.63
CA VAL A 38 2.76 0.67 -3.69
C VAL A 38 3.72 -0.18 -2.87
N ARG A 39 3.59 -0.09 -1.55
CA ARG A 39 4.25 -1.03 -0.66
C ARG A 39 3.51 -2.36 -0.68
N THR A 40 4.30 -3.43 -0.76
CA THR A 40 3.78 -4.76 -1.04
C THR A 40 4.25 -5.75 0.01
N GLY A 41 3.30 -6.51 0.54
CA GLY A 41 3.55 -7.64 1.43
C GLY A 41 2.78 -8.85 0.95
N ILE A 42 3.46 -9.81 0.32
CA ILE A 42 2.85 -11.03 -0.19
C ILE A 42 3.31 -12.21 0.65
N ALA A 43 2.35 -12.98 1.16
CA ALA A 43 2.61 -14.17 1.97
C ALA A 43 1.59 -15.27 1.64
N PRO A 44 1.84 -16.52 2.06
CA PRO A 44 0.90 -17.63 1.83
C PRO A 44 -0.48 -17.41 2.46
N THR A 45 -0.57 -16.60 3.52
CA THR A 45 -1.82 -16.28 4.20
C THR A 45 -2.02 -14.78 4.35
N MET A 46 -3.29 -14.34 4.44
CA MET A 46 -3.64 -12.94 4.71
C MET A 46 -3.10 -12.47 6.06
N ALA A 47 -3.14 -13.35 7.07
CA ALA A 47 -2.67 -13.03 8.42
C ALA A 47 -1.16 -12.71 8.41
N GLU A 48 -0.36 -13.54 7.75
CA GLU A 48 1.09 -13.31 7.66
C GLU A 48 1.41 -12.07 6.83
N ALA A 49 0.76 -11.85 5.70
CA ALA A 49 0.95 -10.65 4.89
C ALA A 49 0.64 -9.37 5.68
N ARG A 50 -0.47 -9.35 6.43
CA ARG A 50 -0.86 -8.21 7.29
C ARG A 50 0.10 -8.01 8.44
N ARG A 51 0.58 -9.09 9.05
CA ARG A 51 1.59 -9.05 10.10
C ARG A 51 2.86 -8.36 9.61
N GLN A 52 3.35 -8.73 8.43
CA GLN A 52 4.54 -8.14 7.82
C GLN A 52 4.34 -6.65 7.45
N ALA A 53 3.15 -6.27 7.03
CA ALA A 53 2.84 -4.89 6.66
C ALA A 53 2.63 -3.96 7.87
N ARG A 54 2.30 -4.53 9.04
CA ARG A 54 1.82 -3.84 10.24
C ARG A 54 2.63 -2.60 10.63
N PRO A 55 3.98 -2.64 10.78
CA PRO A 55 4.74 -1.46 11.20
C PRO A 55 4.56 -0.27 10.26
N THR A 56 4.64 -0.51 8.97
CA THR A 56 4.55 0.55 7.96
C THR A 56 3.14 1.13 7.86
N VAL A 57 2.10 0.31 7.87
CA VAL A 57 0.73 0.82 7.77
C VAL A 57 0.31 1.58 9.03
N VAL A 58 0.80 1.20 10.21
CA VAL A 58 0.63 1.96 11.45
C VAL A 58 1.37 3.30 11.35
N HIS A 59 2.61 3.31 10.91
CA HIS A 59 3.37 4.54 10.74
C HIS A 59 2.66 5.50 9.78
N GLN A 60 2.22 5.02 8.64
CA GLN A 60 1.61 5.86 7.60
C GLN A 60 0.17 6.26 7.94
N GLY A 61 -0.64 5.34 8.44
CA GLY A 61 -2.06 5.55 8.64
C GLY A 61 -2.43 6.19 9.99
N ILE A 62 -1.64 5.96 11.03
CA ILE A 62 -1.93 6.42 12.40
C ILE A 62 -1.00 7.56 12.82
N MET A 63 0.31 7.42 12.60
CA MET A 63 1.28 8.39 13.12
C MET A 63 1.53 9.57 12.19
N ARG A 64 1.24 9.44 10.89
CA ARG A 64 1.42 10.51 9.90
C ARG A 64 0.09 11.07 9.41
N VAL A 65 0.17 12.27 8.81
CA VAL A 65 -0.99 13.07 8.34
C VAL A 65 -1.80 12.41 7.21
N HIS A 66 -1.46 11.21 6.80
CA HIS A 66 -2.21 10.43 5.80
C HIS A 66 -3.63 10.06 6.24
N SER A 67 -3.94 10.17 7.53
CA SER A 67 -5.30 9.98 8.06
C SER A 67 -6.36 10.84 7.34
N ARG A 68 -6.01 12.03 6.83
CA ARG A 68 -6.93 12.85 6.03
C ARG A 68 -7.33 12.19 4.72
N TRP A 69 -6.42 11.48 4.05
CA TRP A 69 -6.71 10.75 2.82
C TRP A 69 -7.60 9.54 3.08
N LEU A 70 -7.41 8.87 4.20
CA LEU A 70 -8.22 7.73 4.62
C LEU A 70 -9.68 8.16 4.83
N GLY A 71 -9.93 9.34 5.37
CA GLY A 71 -11.28 9.91 5.47
C GLY A 71 -11.98 10.09 4.12
N HIS A 72 -11.25 10.38 3.04
CA HIS A 72 -11.83 10.50 1.69
C HIS A 72 -12.33 9.16 1.12
N VAL A 73 -11.84 8.04 1.63
CA VAL A 73 -12.31 6.70 1.25
C VAL A 73 -13.23 6.08 2.29
N GLY A 74 -13.72 6.87 3.24
CA GLY A 74 -14.66 6.44 4.27
C GLY A 74 -14.04 5.67 5.44
N LEU A 75 -12.69 5.65 5.53
CA LEU A 75 -11.98 5.03 6.64
C LEU A 75 -11.80 6.04 7.78
N ASN A 76 -12.54 5.83 8.85
CA ASN A 76 -12.39 6.60 10.09
C ASN A 76 -11.51 5.82 11.06
N ILE A 77 -10.19 6.06 10.98
CA ILE A 77 -9.25 5.44 11.90
C ILE A 77 -9.42 6.07 13.28
N PRO A 78 -9.69 5.29 14.33
CA PRO A 78 -9.82 5.81 15.68
C PRO A 78 -8.49 6.42 16.16
N HIS A 79 -8.59 7.31 17.14
CA HIS A 79 -7.41 7.85 17.81
C HIS A 79 -6.77 6.76 18.68
N PHE A 80 -5.44 6.67 18.63
CA PHE A 80 -4.65 5.77 19.46
C PHE A 80 -3.61 6.57 20.26
N ASP A 81 -3.49 6.26 21.54
CA ASP A 81 -2.35 6.69 22.34
C ASP A 81 -1.14 5.87 21.91
N ILE A 82 -0.14 6.53 21.35
CA ILE A 82 1.05 5.85 20.81
C ILE A 82 1.98 5.48 21.97
N PRO A 83 2.24 4.19 22.23
CA PRO A 83 3.17 3.77 23.28
C PRO A 83 4.57 4.30 23.03
N ARG A 84 5.30 4.62 24.12
CA ARG A 84 6.67 5.13 24.03
C ARG A 84 7.60 4.17 23.30
N SER A 85 7.43 2.87 23.44
CA SER A 85 8.20 1.83 22.75
C SER A 85 8.19 1.95 21.22
N VAL A 86 7.18 2.60 20.66
CA VAL A 86 7.11 2.86 19.20
C VAL A 86 8.18 3.87 18.78
N TYR A 87 8.46 4.87 19.61
CA TYR A 87 9.47 5.90 19.34
C TYR A 87 10.90 5.40 19.57
N ASP A 88 11.06 4.25 20.23
CA ASP A 88 12.35 3.61 20.45
C ASP A 88 12.78 2.74 19.23
N ILE A 89 11.89 2.56 18.24
CA ILE A 89 12.20 1.81 17.01
C ILE A 89 13.12 2.64 16.11
N TYR A 90 14.30 2.08 15.80
CA TYR A 90 15.29 2.77 14.99
C TYR A 90 15.30 2.28 13.53
N PRO A 91 15.35 3.20 12.54
CA PRO A 91 15.22 4.66 12.67
C PRO A 91 13.76 5.12 12.83
N ASP A 92 12.79 4.34 12.38
CA ASP A 92 11.34 4.50 12.54
C ASP A 92 10.61 3.20 12.16
N LEU A 93 9.29 3.13 12.37
CA LEU A 93 8.49 1.92 12.07
C LEU A 93 8.56 1.49 10.60
N SER A 94 8.64 2.42 9.66
CA SER A 94 8.67 2.08 8.22
C SER A 94 10.04 1.61 7.73
N HIS A 95 11.07 1.89 8.51
CA HIS A 95 12.47 1.61 8.16
C HIS A 95 13.18 0.87 9.31
N ALA A 96 12.44 0.11 10.12
CA ALA A 96 12.98 -0.57 11.28
C ALA A 96 14.09 -1.57 10.89
N ARG A 97 15.21 -1.54 11.63
CA ARG A 97 16.27 -2.54 11.48
C ARG A 97 15.87 -3.89 12.04
N ASP A 98 15.18 -3.88 13.20
CA ASP A 98 14.55 -5.07 13.78
C ASP A 98 13.05 -5.04 13.46
N TRP A 99 12.66 -5.82 12.47
CA TRP A 99 11.28 -5.85 11.99
C TRP A 99 10.33 -6.54 12.98
N GLU A 100 10.80 -7.56 13.67
CA GLU A 100 10.02 -8.24 14.69
C GLU A 100 9.75 -7.33 15.89
N GLN A 101 10.74 -6.56 16.31
CA GLN A 101 10.54 -5.53 17.33
C GLN A 101 9.52 -4.49 16.90
N ALA A 102 9.56 -4.06 15.64
CA ALA A 102 8.60 -3.10 15.09
C ALA A 102 7.17 -3.68 15.04
N ILE A 103 7.02 -4.96 14.64
CA ILE A 103 5.74 -5.67 14.69
C ILE A 103 5.20 -5.69 16.14
N ALA A 104 6.03 -6.10 17.10
CA ALA A 104 5.63 -6.16 18.50
C ALA A 104 5.24 -4.79 19.05
N ALA A 105 5.98 -3.74 18.73
CA ALA A 105 5.69 -2.37 19.16
C ALA A 105 4.35 -1.82 18.65
N THR A 106 3.80 -2.37 17.57
CA THR A 106 2.51 -1.96 16.99
C THR A 106 1.32 -2.80 17.44
N SER A 107 1.51 -3.72 18.41
CA SER A 107 0.45 -4.61 18.93
C SER A 107 -0.74 -3.88 19.58
N PHE A 108 -0.58 -2.60 19.93
CA PHE A 108 -1.66 -1.76 20.48
C PHE A 108 -2.76 -1.43 19.45
N VAL A 109 -2.52 -1.66 18.14
CA VAL A 109 -3.52 -1.44 17.09
C VAL A 109 -4.25 -2.77 16.82
N PRO A 110 -5.59 -2.82 16.87
CA PRO A 110 -6.37 -4.02 16.58
C PRO A 110 -6.17 -4.54 15.15
N ASP A 111 -6.29 -5.85 14.97
CA ASP A 111 -6.07 -6.50 13.67
C ASP A 111 -7.07 -6.06 12.60
N GLU A 112 -8.29 -5.70 12.99
CA GLU A 112 -9.31 -5.17 12.09
C GLU A 112 -8.87 -3.83 11.49
N VAL A 113 -8.30 -2.95 12.31
CA VAL A 113 -7.76 -1.65 11.85
C VAL A 113 -6.54 -1.86 10.96
N ILE A 114 -5.68 -2.83 11.30
CA ILE A 114 -4.55 -3.21 10.43
C ILE A 114 -5.04 -3.70 9.07
N ALA A 115 -6.10 -4.50 9.04
CA ALA A 115 -6.68 -4.98 7.79
C ALA A 115 -7.14 -3.83 6.89
N GLU A 116 -7.89 -2.88 7.45
CA GLU A 116 -8.36 -1.69 6.74
C GLU A 116 -7.19 -0.82 6.23
N LEU A 117 -6.18 -0.60 7.07
CA LEU A 117 -4.97 0.14 6.68
C LEU A 117 -4.18 -0.56 5.56
N CYS A 118 -4.06 -1.88 5.61
CA CYS A 118 -3.41 -2.67 4.55
C CYS A 118 -4.16 -2.52 3.22
N ASP A 119 -5.49 -2.57 3.26
CA ASP A 119 -6.32 -2.43 2.06
C ASP A 119 -6.29 -1.00 1.48
N ALA A 120 -6.13 0.02 2.33
CA ALA A 120 -6.06 1.40 1.90
C ALA A 120 -4.67 1.81 1.37
N LEU A 121 -3.60 1.36 2.03
CA LEU A 121 -2.25 1.91 1.85
C LEU A 121 -1.30 1.00 1.08
N GLY A 122 -1.62 -0.30 0.92
CA GLY A 122 -0.69 -1.26 0.35
C GLY A 122 -1.33 -2.29 -0.57
N LEU A 123 -0.47 -3.08 -1.20
CA LEU A 123 -0.82 -4.31 -1.89
C LEU A 123 -0.42 -5.48 -0.97
N VAL A 124 -1.32 -5.86 -0.08
CA VAL A 124 -1.06 -6.79 1.03
C VAL A 124 -1.99 -7.99 0.94
N GLY A 125 -1.43 -9.20 0.95
CA GLY A 125 -2.23 -10.42 0.96
C GLY A 125 -1.57 -11.61 0.28
N THR A 126 -2.40 -12.60 -0.06
CA THR A 126 -1.96 -13.75 -0.85
C THR A 126 -1.71 -13.34 -2.31
N PRO A 127 -0.93 -14.12 -3.09
CA PRO A 127 -0.70 -13.83 -4.51
C PRO A 127 -2.00 -13.66 -5.31
N GLU A 128 -3.00 -14.49 -5.02
CA GLU A 128 -4.31 -14.40 -5.65
C GLU A 128 -5.03 -13.10 -5.28
N HIS A 129 -5.02 -12.71 -4.01
CA HIS A 129 -5.62 -11.46 -3.52
C HIS A 129 -4.95 -10.26 -4.18
N CYS A 130 -3.62 -10.24 -4.22
CA CYS A 130 -2.84 -9.16 -4.85
C CYS A 130 -3.15 -9.05 -6.35
N ALA A 131 -3.22 -10.17 -7.07
CA ALA A 131 -3.56 -10.16 -8.48
C ALA A 131 -4.97 -9.59 -8.73
N ARG A 132 -5.98 -10.01 -7.96
CA ARG A 132 -7.35 -9.43 -8.05
C ARG A 132 -7.34 -7.93 -7.84
N ARG A 133 -6.67 -7.44 -6.81
CA ARG A 133 -6.61 -6.00 -6.53
C ARG A 133 -5.95 -5.20 -7.64
N ILE A 134 -4.89 -5.73 -8.27
CA ILE A 134 -4.27 -5.09 -9.43
C ILE A 134 -5.27 -5.04 -10.60
N ILE A 135 -5.97 -6.13 -10.89
CA ILE A 135 -6.99 -6.18 -11.93
C ILE A 135 -8.08 -5.13 -11.68
N ASP A 136 -8.63 -5.09 -10.47
CA ASP A 136 -9.67 -4.13 -10.08
C ASP A 136 -9.20 -2.68 -10.26
N LEU A 137 -7.99 -2.36 -9.85
CA LEU A 137 -7.44 -1.01 -9.96
C LEU A 137 -7.04 -0.62 -11.38
N THR A 138 -6.70 -1.61 -12.23
CA THR A 138 -6.51 -1.36 -13.65
C THR A 138 -7.80 -0.82 -14.30
N SER A 139 -8.96 -1.34 -13.89
CA SER A 139 -10.26 -0.81 -14.34
C SER A 139 -10.53 0.62 -13.87
N ALA A 140 -9.86 1.07 -12.81
CA ALA A 140 -9.90 2.44 -12.30
C ALA A 140 -8.89 3.37 -12.97
N GLY A 141 -8.05 2.87 -13.90
CA GLY A 141 -7.06 3.67 -14.62
C GLY A 141 -5.61 3.54 -14.12
N VAL A 142 -5.33 2.65 -13.16
CA VAL A 142 -3.95 2.33 -12.77
C VAL A 142 -3.29 1.55 -13.90
N ARG A 143 -2.21 2.09 -14.47
CA ARG A 143 -1.52 1.47 -15.62
C ARG A 143 -0.09 1.04 -15.30
N SER A 144 0.56 1.72 -14.38
CA SER A 144 1.96 1.46 -14.01
C SER A 144 2.10 1.42 -12.51
N LEU A 145 2.79 0.39 -12.01
CA LEU A 145 3.08 0.20 -10.59
C LEU A 145 4.59 0.24 -10.35
N TYR A 146 4.99 0.94 -9.32
CA TYR A 146 6.31 0.83 -8.69
C TYR A 146 6.15 0.07 -7.39
N ILE A 147 6.60 -1.17 -7.38
CA ILE A 147 6.45 -2.10 -6.26
C ILE A 147 7.61 -1.95 -5.30
N MET A 148 7.32 -1.74 -4.03
CA MET A 148 8.29 -1.60 -2.94
C MET A 148 8.01 -2.64 -1.86
N ALA A 149 9.04 -3.36 -1.39
CA ALA A 149 8.91 -4.20 -0.21
C ALA A 149 8.65 -3.37 1.06
N PHE A 150 8.01 -3.97 2.07
CA PHE A 150 7.82 -3.31 3.36
C PHE A 150 9.14 -3.18 4.12
N GLN A 151 9.95 -4.21 4.11
CA GLN A 151 11.24 -4.23 4.82
C GLN A 151 12.33 -3.57 3.98
N THR A 152 12.83 -2.43 4.44
CA THR A 152 13.81 -1.63 3.69
C THR A 152 15.21 -2.26 3.67
N PHE A 153 15.59 -3.00 4.71
CA PHE A 153 16.93 -3.59 4.86
C PHE A 153 17.02 -5.05 4.41
N VAL A 154 15.92 -5.60 3.90
CA VAL A 154 15.88 -6.94 3.29
C VAL A 154 15.64 -6.75 1.80
N GLY A 155 16.40 -7.47 0.96
CA GLY A 155 16.19 -7.42 -0.49
C GLY A 155 14.81 -7.94 -0.89
N PRO A 156 14.24 -7.47 -2.01
CA PRO A 156 12.89 -7.81 -2.45
C PRO A 156 12.81 -9.16 -3.20
N GLU A 157 13.74 -10.09 -2.95
CA GLU A 157 13.85 -11.33 -3.71
C GLU A 157 12.59 -12.20 -3.61
N GLN A 158 11.96 -12.21 -2.42
CA GLN A 158 10.73 -12.97 -2.21
C GLN A 158 9.58 -12.37 -3.02
N GLU A 159 9.41 -11.05 -2.97
CA GLU A 159 8.40 -10.34 -3.75
C GLU A 159 8.60 -10.55 -5.24
N ILE A 160 9.83 -10.41 -5.72
CA ILE A 160 10.18 -10.61 -7.15
C ILE A 160 9.80 -12.02 -7.59
N ARG A 161 10.17 -13.06 -6.83
CA ARG A 161 9.84 -14.45 -7.14
C ARG A 161 8.33 -14.67 -7.15
N THR A 162 7.64 -14.20 -6.11
CA THR A 162 6.18 -14.37 -6.00
C THR A 162 5.44 -13.63 -7.12
N PHE A 163 5.87 -12.42 -7.48
CA PHE A 163 5.30 -11.72 -8.64
C PHE A 163 5.52 -12.50 -9.93
N ARG A 164 6.74 -12.95 -10.21
CA ARG A 164 7.07 -13.70 -11.42
C ARG A 164 6.27 -14.99 -11.52
N ASP A 165 6.23 -15.76 -10.44
CA ASP A 165 5.78 -17.16 -10.48
C ASP A 165 4.27 -17.30 -10.21
N GLU A 166 3.67 -16.32 -9.49
CA GLU A 166 2.28 -16.45 -9.06
C GLU A 166 1.38 -15.28 -9.47
N VAL A 167 1.85 -14.03 -9.36
CA VAL A 167 1.00 -12.86 -9.66
C VAL A 167 0.91 -12.60 -11.17
N PHE A 168 2.04 -12.48 -11.87
CA PHE A 168 2.06 -12.21 -13.31
C PHE A 168 1.31 -13.25 -14.15
N PRO A 169 1.38 -14.57 -13.88
CA PRO A 169 0.56 -15.53 -14.61
C PRO A 169 -0.94 -15.26 -14.50
N ARG A 170 -1.42 -14.87 -13.31
CA ARG A 170 -2.83 -14.51 -13.07
C ARG A 170 -3.23 -13.24 -13.82
N LEU A 171 -2.36 -12.22 -13.83
CA LEU A 171 -2.60 -10.99 -14.59
C LEU A 171 -2.67 -11.26 -16.09
N LYS A 172 -1.78 -12.10 -16.63
CA LYS A 172 -1.80 -12.52 -18.05
C LYS A 172 -3.09 -13.24 -18.41
N THR A 173 -3.57 -14.14 -17.56
CA THR A 173 -4.86 -14.82 -17.74
C THR A 173 -6.03 -13.83 -17.78
N ALA A 174 -5.95 -12.73 -17.05
CA ALA A 174 -6.93 -11.65 -17.09
C ALA A 174 -6.72 -10.65 -18.26
N GLY A 175 -5.78 -10.92 -19.17
CA GLY A 175 -5.52 -10.07 -20.35
C GLY A 175 -4.63 -8.85 -20.07
N LEU A 176 -4.01 -8.76 -18.90
CA LEU A 176 -3.07 -7.69 -18.55
C LEU A 176 -1.62 -8.08 -18.92
N ARG A 177 -0.80 -7.08 -19.27
CA ARG A 177 0.61 -7.26 -19.68
C ARG A 177 1.54 -6.45 -18.78
#